data_ad1ca03f8bf16302a2138ecaf2da796d
#
_entry.id   ad1ca03f8bf16302a2138ecaf2da796d
#
_cell.length_a   1.000
_cell.length_b   1.000
_cell.length_c   1.000
_cell.angle_alpha   90.00
_cell.angle_beta   90.00
_cell.angle_gamma   90.00
#
_symmetry.space_group_name_H-M   'P 1'
#
loop_
_entity.id
_entity.type
_entity.pdbx_description
1 polymer ?
#
loop_
_entity_poly.entity_id
_entity_poly.type
_entity_poly.pdbx_seq_one_letter_code
_entity_poly.pdbx_strand_id
1 'polypeptide(L)'
;MKNEFTLTIYSEDQIRLISKLSSMFLRKQIQILSLNMSICQIENMYRHTILINETLDQVINLTAQIEKVIEVYKCYYSLNEEIVFKQTALFKIPTALVMQDPETEVLFKENDLKISEIQKEYTVLQAIGTDDEIVYLTEKLKPLGLIEFVKSSRIALSKSDKGFCV
;
A
#
# COMPACT_ATOMS: atom_id res chain seq x y z
N MET A 1 1.31 -17.81 -15.05
CA MET A 1 2.25 -17.24 -14.09
C MET A 1 1.48 -16.24 -13.25
N LYS A 2 1.65 -16.21 -11.93
CA LYS A 2 1.02 -15.21 -11.06
C LYS A 2 1.88 -13.94 -11.04
N ASN A 3 1.23 -12.80 -11.06
CA ASN A 3 1.85 -11.47 -10.95
C ASN A 3 1.10 -10.64 -9.92
N GLU A 4 1.75 -9.61 -9.40
CA GLU A 4 1.10 -8.61 -8.57
C GLU A 4 0.22 -7.70 -9.41
N PHE A 5 -1.05 -7.59 -9.01
CA PHE A 5 -2.00 -6.65 -9.57
C PHE A 5 -2.57 -5.74 -8.50
N THR A 6 -2.67 -4.47 -8.84
CA THR A 6 -3.39 -3.49 -8.04
C THR A 6 -4.76 -3.26 -8.64
N LEU A 7 -5.81 -3.59 -7.89
CA LEU A 7 -7.19 -3.26 -8.24
C LEU A 7 -7.53 -1.88 -7.68
N THR A 8 -8.06 -1.00 -8.52
CA THR A 8 -8.60 0.32 -8.12
C THR A 8 -10.08 0.33 -8.38
N ILE A 9 -10.89 0.40 -7.31
CA ILE A 9 -12.35 0.32 -7.38
C ILE A 9 -12.95 1.63 -6.88
N TYR A 10 -13.89 2.17 -7.62
CA TYR A 10 -14.69 3.33 -7.24
C TYR A 10 -16.12 2.87 -6.94
N SER A 11 -16.67 3.29 -5.80
CA SER A 11 -17.99 2.86 -5.34
C SER A 11 -18.72 3.95 -4.56
N GLU A 12 -20.05 3.88 -4.56
CA GLU A 12 -20.92 4.76 -3.76
C GLU A 12 -21.08 4.29 -2.32
N ASP A 13 -20.96 2.99 -2.04
CA ASP A 13 -21.14 2.41 -0.70
C ASP A 13 -19.87 1.66 -0.28
N GLN A 14 -19.38 1.99 0.91
CA GLN A 14 -18.19 1.38 1.48
C GLN A 14 -18.47 0.02 2.14
N ILE A 15 -19.44 -0.01 3.05
CA ILE A 15 -19.66 -1.17 3.95
C ILE A 15 -20.21 -2.37 3.18
N ARG A 16 -21.22 -2.14 2.34
CA ARG A 16 -21.84 -3.22 1.53
C ARG A 16 -20.86 -3.80 0.54
N LEU A 17 -20.03 -2.93 -0.07
CA LEU A 17 -19.02 -3.38 -1.02
C LEU A 17 -17.97 -4.26 -0.35
N ILE A 18 -17.46 -3.90 0.84
CA ILE A 18 -16.48 -4.72 1.57
C ILE A 18 -17.01 -6.13 1.78
N SER A 19 -18.25 -6.27 2.26
CA SER A 19 -18.87 -7.57 2.50
C SER A 19 -18.96 -8.42 1.22
N LYS A 20 -19.36 -7.79 0.10
CA LYS A 20 -19.45 -8.45 -1.21
C LYS A 20 -18.07 -8.85 -1.74
N LEU A 21 -17.07 -7.94 -1.66
CA LEU A 21 -15.71 -8.22 -2.07
C LEU A 21 -15.11 -9.36 -1.25
N SER A 22 -15.22 -9.32 0.08
CA SER A 22 -14.71 -10.39 0.95
C SER A 22 -15.29 -11.76 0.56
N SER A 23 -16.59 -11.82 0.27
CA SER A 23 -17.26 -13.05 -0.19
C SER A 23 -16.78 -13.51 -1.58
N MET A 24 -16.48 -12.57 -2.49
CA MET A 24 -15.95 -12.90 -3.83
C MET A 24 -14.52 -13.44 -3.74
N PHE A 25 -13.65 -12.77 -2.99
CA PHE A 25 -12.26 -13.19 -2.79
C PHE A 25 -12.18 -14.56 -2.12
N LEU A 26 -13.00 -14.77 -1.07
CA LEU A 26 -13.07 -16.06 -0.36
C LEU A 26 -13.50 -17.20 -1.31
N ARG A 27 -14.57 -17.02 -2.08
CA ARG A 27 -15.06 -18.06 -3.02
C ARG A 27 -14.06 -18.40 -4.12
N LYS A 28 -13.25 -17.42 -4.53
CA LYS A 28 -12.22 -17.61 -5.56
C LYS A 28 -10.87 -18.05 -4.97
N GLN A 29 -10.76 -18.14 -3.64
CA GLN A 29 -9.52 -18.43 -2.94
C GLN A 29 -8.38 -17.46 -3.31
N ILE A 30 -8.72 -16.19 -3.58
CA ILE A 30 -7.77 -15.13 -3.89
C ILE A 30 -7.38 -14.43 -2.58
N GLN A 31 -6.10 -14.43 -2.27
CA GLN A 31 -5.57 -13.75 -1.10
C GLN A 31 -5.44 -12.24 -1.34
N ILE A 32 -6.00 -11.43 -0.44
CA ILE A 32 -5.76 -9.99 -0.39
C ILE A 32 -4.45 -9.76 0.35
N LEU A 33 -3.47 -9.16 -0.32
CA LEU A 33 -2.17 -8.81 0.26
C LEU A 33 -2.20 -7.46 0.98
N SER A 34 -2.97 -6.53 0.43
CA SER A 34 -3.12 -5.17 0.99
C SER A 34 -4.47 -4.61 0.57
N LEU A 35 -5.11 -3.85 1.47
CA LEU A 35 -6.37 -3.16 1.22
C LEU A 35 -6.31 -1.75 1.81
N ASN A 36 -6.54 -0.76 0.96
CA ASN A 36 -6.78 0.62 1.36
C ASN A 36 -8.20 1.03 0.93
N MET A 37 -8.89 1.74 1.80
CA MET A 37 -10.17 2.33 1.49
C MET A 37 -10.24 3.74 2.05
N SER A 38 -10.67 4.68 1.24
CA SER A 38 -10.80 6.07 1.63
C SER A 38 -11.94 6.76 0.87
N ILE A 39 -12.43 7.85 1.43
CA ILE A 39 -13.27 8.78 0.69
C ILE A 39 -12.45 9.30 -0.49
N CYS A 40 -13.05 9.30 -1.67
CA CYS A 40 -12.44 9.80 -2.89
C CYS A 40 -12.54 11.32 -2.97
N GLN A 41 -11.75 11.96 -3.85
CA GLN A 41 -11.89 13.37 -4.21
C GLN A 41 -13.19 13.65 -4.98
N ILE A 42 -13.82 12.62 -5.55
CA ILE A 42 -15.12 12.71 -6.21
C ILE A 42 -16.19 12.62 -5.13
N GLU A 43 -17.11 13.57 -5.14
CA GLU A 43 -18.18 13.67 -4.15
C GLU A 43 -19.01 12.37 -4.09
N ASN A 44 -19.31 11.91 -2.86
CA ASN A 44 -20.06 10.69 -2.58
C ASN A 44 -19.44 9.39 -3.11
N MET A 45 -18.12 9.37 -3.38
CA MET A 45 -17.43 8.20 -3.87
C MET A 45 -16.34 7.73 -2.90
N TYR A 46 -16.18 6.42 -2.84
CA TYR A 46 -15.08 5.74 -2.14
C TYR A 46 -14.12 5.14 -3.15
N ARG A 47 -12.85 5.20 -2.82
CA ARG A 47 -11.78 4.54 -3.58
C ARG A 47 -11.21 3.39 -2.76
N HIS A 48 -11.17 2.21 -3.36
CA HIS A 48 -10.54 1.02 -2.80
C HIS A 48 -9.33 0.66 -3.63
N THR A 49 -8.20 0.46 -3.00
CA THR A 49 -6.96 -0.02 -3.63
C THR A 49 -6.61 -1.36 -3.02
N ILE A 50 -6.68 -2.43 -3.80
CA ILE A 50 -6.48 -3.81 -3.35
C ILE A 50 -5.29 -4.40 -4.09
N LEU A 51 -4.33 -4.96 -3.35
CA LEU A 51 -3.21 -5.70 -3.89
C LEU A 51 -3.48 -7.19 -3.82
N ILE A 52 -3.28 -7.87 -4.95
CA ILE A 52 -3.40 -9.32 -5.07
C ILE A 52 -2.25 -9.90 -5.89
N ASN A 53 -2.00 -11.20 -5.75
CA ASN A 53 -1.02 -11.92 -6.58
C ASN A 53 -1.74 -13.06 -7.29
N GLU A 54 -2.09 -12.87 -8.58
CA GLU A 54 -2.90 -13.81 -9.35
C GLU A 54 -2.51 -13.84 -10.84
N THR A 55 -3.14 -14.76 -11.57
CA THR A 55 -3.01 -14.83 -13.03
C THR A 55 -3.87 -13.75 -13.69
N LEU A 56 -3.46 -13.28 -14.86
CA LEU A 56 -4.20 -12.26 -15.60
C LEU A 56 -5.65 -12.67 -15.89
N ASP A 57 -5.88 -13.93 -16.26
CA ASP A 57 -7.24 -14.44 -16.55
C ASP A 57 -8.15 -14.37 -15.32
N GLN A 58 -7.62 -14.70 -14.15
CA GLN A 58 -8.38 -14.59 -12.89
C GLN A 58 -8.67 -13.13 -12.54
N VAL A 59 -7.73 -12.24 -12.79
CA VAL A 59 -7.88 -10.79 -12.54
C VAL A 59 -8.94 -10.19 -13.47
N ILE A 60 -8.90 -10.48 -14.76
CA ILE A 60 -9.92 -10.04 -15.74
C ILE A 60 -11.31 -10.50 -15.31
N ASN A 61 -11.44 -11.80 -14.98
CA ASN A 61 -12.72 -12.37 -14.53
C ASN A 61 -13.21 -11.76 -13.20
N LEU A 62 -12.30 -11.49 -12.27
CA LEU A 62 -12.62 -10.85 -10.99
C LEU A 62 -13.10 -9.42 -11.19
N THR A 63 -12.37 -8.63 -11.98
CA THR A 63 -12.72 -7.23 -12.30
C THR A 63 -14.09 -7.14 -12.96
N ALA A 64 -14.36 -7.99 -13.94
CA ALA A 64 -15.67 -8.04 -14.60
C ALA A 64 -16.82 -8.44 -13.64
N GLN A 65 -16.54 -9.23 -12.61
CA GLN A 65 -17.54 -9.57 -11.58
C GLN A 65 -17.74 -8.43 -10.58
N ILE A 66 -16.67 -7.74 -10.21
CA ILE A 66 -16.72 -6.56 -9.33
C ILE A 66 -17.55 -5.45 -9.99
N GLU A 67 -17.35 -5.19 -11.29
CA GLU A 67 -18.10 -4.18 -12.03
C GLU A 67 -19.62 -4.49 -12.17
N LYS A 68 -20.05 -5.74 -11.95
CA LYS A 68 -21.48 -6.10 -11.90
C LYS A 68 -22.14 -5.80 -10.55
N VAL A 69 -21.37 -5.41 -9.54
CA VAL A 69 -21.92 -5.02 -8.24
C VAL A 69 -22.52 -3.63 -8.38
N ILE A 70 -23.78 -3.47 -7.95
CA ILE A 70 -24.56 -2.24 -8.16
C ILE A 70 -23.87 -1.00 -7.60
N GLU A 71 -23.20 -1.14 -6.45
CA GLU A 71 -22.53 -0.04 -5.78
C GLU A 71 -21.18 0.34 -6.42
N VAL A 72 -20.69 -0.46 -7.38
CA VAL A 72 -19.42 -0.21 -8.07
C VAL A 72 -19.66 0.61 -9.32
N TYR A 73 -19.01 1.76 -9.37
CA TYR A 73 -19.01 2.61 -10.55
C TYR A 73 -18.00 2.12 -11.59
N LYS A 74 -16.75 1.81 -11.14
CA LYS A 74 -15.67 1.33 -12.01
C LYS A 74 -14.66 0.49 -11.25
N CYS A 75 -14.07 -0.48 -11.93
CA CYS A 75 -12.97 -1.30 -11.42
C CYS A 75 -11.85 -1.38 -12.46
N TYR A 76 -10.66 -0.97 -12.06
CA TYR A 76 -9.44 -1.08 -12.86
C TYR A 76 -8.52 -2.13 -12.26
N TYR A 77 -7.76 -2.83 -13.07
CA TYR A 77 -6.60 -3.59 -12.64
C TYR A 77 -5.35 -3.04 -13.33
N SER A 78 -4.22 -3.08 -12.64
CA SER A 78 -2.96 -2.56 -13.16
C SER A 78 -1.80 -3.41 -12.66
N LEU A 79 -0.81 -3.61 -13.52
CA LEU A 79 0.51 -4.10 -13.15
C LEU A 79 1.34 -2.97 -12.50
N ASN A 80 2.41 -3.33 -11.82
CA ASN A 80 3.28 -2.35 -11.14
C ASN A 80 3.92 -1.35 -12.13
N GLU A 81 4.17 -1.76 -13.38
CA GLU A 81 4.73 -0.89 -14.42
C GLU A 81 3.76 0.20 -14.91
N GLU A 82 2.46 -0.04 -14.78
CA GLU A 82 1.39 0.84 -15.26
C GLU A 82 0.96 1.92 -14.26
N ILE A 83 1.46 1.83 -13.04
CA ILE A 83 1.09 2.71 -11.94
C ILE A 83 2.30 3.31 -11.21
N VAL A 84 2.09 4.46 -10.59
CA VAL A 84 2.95 4.98 -9.53
C VAL A 84 2.30 4.61 -8.21
N PHE A 85 3.01 3.86 -7.37
CA PHE A 85 2.51 3.49 -6.06
C PHE A 85 3.55 3.73 -4.96
N LYS A 86 3.07 4.06 -3.79
CA LYS A 86 3.89 4.26 -2.59
C LYS A 86 3.11 3.81 -1.35
N GLN A 87 3.84 3.53 -0.30
CA GLN A 87 3.34 3.29 1.06
C GLN A 87 4.23 4.03 2.05
N THR A 88 3.70 4.31 3.22
CA THR A 88 4.43 4.91 4.33
C THR A 88 4.81 3.82 5.32
N ALA A 89 6.02 3.88 5.85
CA ALA A 89 6.48 3.03 6.93
C ALA A 89 6.94 3.86 8.12
N LEU A 90 6.70 3.37 9.32
CA LEU A 90 7.21 3.93 10.57
C LEU A 90 8.09 2.88 11.25
N PHE A 91 9.27 3.31 11.68
CA PHE A 91 10.26 2.49 12.37
C PHE A 91 10.58 3.13 13.71
N LYS A 92 10.48 2.37 14.77
CA LYS A 92 10.83 2.79 16.13
C LYS A 92 12.15 2.17 16.53
N ILE A 93 13.14 3.00 16.82
CA ILE A 93 14.50 2.56 17.18
C ILE A 93 14.95 3.27 18.48
N PRO A 94 15.93 2.73 19.22
CA PRO A 94 16.47 3.39 20.41
C PRO A 94 17.15 4.72 20.06
N THR A 95 16.83 5.79 20.76
CA THR A 95 17.44 7.13 20.53
C THR A 95 18.96 7.13 20.73
N ALA A 96 19.46 6.35 21.68
CA ALA A 96 20.90 6.24 21.93
C ALA A 96 21.69 5.82 20.69
N LEU A 97 21.14 4.90 19.86
CA LEU A 97 21.81 4.43 18.66
C LEU A 97 21.76 5.45 17.50
N VAL A 98 20.72 6.27 17.45
CA VAL A 98 20.63 7.38 16.47
C VAL A 98 21.70 8.43 16.70
N MET A 99 22.03 8.71 17.98
CA MET A 99 22.92 9.79 18.38
C MET A 99 24.40 9.41 18.38
N GLN A 100 24.72 8.11 18.45
CA GLN A 100 26.09 7.62 18.69
C GLN A 100 26.81 7.18 17.44
N ASP A 101 26.12 6.84 16.38
CA ASP A 101 26.70 6.25 15.18
C ASP A 101 26.59 7.19 13.97
N PRO A 102 27.72 7.73 13.47
CA PRO A 102 27.73 8.55 12.25
C PRO A 102 27.21 7.82 11.00
N GLU A 103 27.32 6.49 10.93
CA GLU A 103 26.82 5.68 9.81
C GLU A 103 25.28 5.72 9.76
N THR A 104 24.64 5.88 10.92
CA THR A 104 23.19 6.03 11.02
C THR A 104 22.71 7.31 10.32
N GLU A 105 23.45 8.42 10.47
CA GLU A 105 23.10 9.68 9.79
C GLU A 105 23.23 9.57 8.27
N VAL A 106 24.25 8.86 7.78
CA VAL A 106 24.43 8.59 6.36
C VAL A 106 23.28 7.74 5.83
N LEU A 107 22.92 6.64 6.54
CA LEU A 107 21.79 5.79 6.20
C LEU A 107 20.48 6.59 6.08
N PHE A 108 20.24 7.53 6.99
CA PHE A 108 19.03 8.36 6.96
C PHE A 108 18.99 9.28 5.75
N LYS A 109 20.11 9.90 5.40
CA LYS A 109 20.22 10.81 4.24
C LYS A 109 20.10 10.06 2.91
N GLU A 110 20.79 8.93 2.78
CA GLU A 110 20.79 8.14 1.55
C GLU A 110 19.42 7.55 1.21
N ASN A 111 18.59 7.29 2.24
CA ASN A 111 17.29 6.64 2.08
C ASN A 111 16.10 7.58 2.34
N ASP A 112 16.33 8.88 2.42
CA ASP A 112 15.31 9.91 2.70
C ASP A 112 14.45 9.59 3.95
N LEU A 113 15.08 8.99 4.98
CA LEU A 113 14.43 8.70 6.25
C LEU A 113 14.24 10.01 7.03
N LYS A 114 12.99 10.28 7.37
CA LYS A 114 12.64 11.48 8.14
C LYS A 114 12.39 11.12 9.60
N ILE A 115 12.92 11.94 10.50
CA ILE A 115 12.58 11.82 11.91
C ILE A 115 11.17 12.39 12.10
N SER A 116 10.26 11.53 12.55
CA SER A 116 8.87 11.90 12.83
C SER A 116 8.68 12.31 14.29
N GLU A 117 9.38 11.65 15.20
CA GLU A 117 9.31 11.92 16.64
C GLU A 117 10.62 11.52 17.32
N ILE A 118 11.07 12.32 18.31
CA ILE A 118 12.21 11.99 19.16
C ILE A 118 11.75 12.01 20.61
N GLN A 119 11.97 10.88 21.29
CA GLN A 119 11.79 10.74 22.73
C GLN A 119 13.12 10.35 23.38
N LYS A 120 13.19 10.42 24.71
CA LYS A 120 14.40 10.07 25.45
C LYS A 120 14.87 8.64 25.18
N GLU A 121 13.93 7.71 25.13
CA GLU A 121 14.20 6.28 25.00
C GLU A 121 14.14 5.79 23.56
N TYR A 122 13.35 6.42 22.69
CA TYR A 122 13.15 6.01 21.32
C TYR A 122 13.01 7.19 20.33
N THR A 123 13.33 6.90 19.09
CA THR A 123 13.10 7.78 17.93
C THR A 123 12.24 7.07 16.91
N VAL A 124 11.25 7.76 16.35
CA VAL A 124 10.41 7.26 15.27
C VAL A 124 10.89 7.86 13.94
N LEU A 125 11.26 6.98 13.03
CA LEU A 125 11.62 7.32 11.66
C LEU A 125 10.46 7.02 10.72
N GLN A 126 10.29 7.86 9.71
CA GLN A 126 9.33 7.70 8.64
C GLN A 126 10.05 7.49 7.31
N ALA A 127 9.57 6.53 6.51
CA ALA A 127 9.94 6.35 5.12
C ALA A 127 8.72 6.31 4.22
N ILE A 128 8.89 6.73 2.98
CA ILE A 128 7.90 6.60 1.91
C ILE A 128 8.57 5.88 0.75
N GLY A 129 8.04 4.73 0.36
CA GLY A 129 8.66 3.90 -0.67
C GLY A 129 7.73 2.85 -1.25
N THR A 130 8.29 2.03 -2.15
CA THR A 130 7.71 0.78 -2.62
C THR A 130 7.89 -0.31 -1.57
N ASP A 131 7.26 -1.47 -1.75
CA ASP A 131 7.43 -2.62 -0.85
C ASP A 131 8.91 -3.04 -0.73
N ASP A 132 9.62 -3.12 -1.85
CA ASP A 132 11.03 -3.53 -1.88
C ASP A 132 11.93 -2.52 -1.17
N GLU A 133 11.69 -1.21 -1.37
CA GLU A 133 12.42 -0.14 -0.67
C GLU A 133 12.19 -0.23 0.85
N ILE A 134 10.96 -0.48 1.28
CA ILE A 134 10.63 -0.60 2.71
C ILE A 134 11.20 -1.88 3.33
N VAL A 135 11.17 -3.00 2.61
CA VAL A 135 11.81 -4.24 3.05
C VAL A 135 13.31 -4.04 3.21
N TYR A 136 13.97 -3.42 2.22
CA TYR A 136 15.40 -3.10 2.29
C TYR A 136 15.73 -2.25 3.53
N LEU A 137 14.95 -1.19 3.78
CA LEU A 137 15.13 -0.34 4.96
C LEU A 137 14.92 -1.11 6.27
N THR A 138 13.93 -1.97 6.32
CA THR A 138 13.67 -2.82 7.49
C THR A 138 14.88 -3.70 7.83
N GLU A 139 15.49 -4.33 6.81
CA GLU A 139 16.70 -5.16 7.01
C GLU A 139 17.91 -4.31 7.45
N LYS A 140 18.03 -3.07 6.97
CA LYS A 140 19.09 -2.14 7.39
C LYS A 140 18.91 -1.62 8.82
N LEU A 141 17.66 -1.45 9.26
CA LEU A 141 17.36 -0.93 10.59
C LEU A 141 17.32 -2.01 11.69
N LYS A 142 17.15 -3.28 11.33
CA LYS A 142 17.18 -4.41 12.28
C LYS A 142 18.45 -4.44 13.16
N PRO A 143 19.69 -4.33 12.62
CA PRO A 143 20.90 -4.31 13.42
C PRO A 143 20.98 -3.12 14.38
N LEU A 144 20.28 -2.02 14.07
CA LEU A 144 20.19 -0.82 14.92
C LEU A 144 19.15 -0.97 16.06
N GLY A 145 18.76 -2.20 16.38
CA GLY A 145 17.82 -2.45 17.47
C GLY A 145 16.38 -2.02 17.17
N LEU A 146 15.87 -2.30 15.95
CA LEU A 146 14.49 -2.01 15.60
C LEU A 146 13.52 -2.57 16.64
N ILE A 147 12.82 -1.67 17.35
CA ILE A 147 11.88 -2.00 18.43
C ILE A 147 10.52 -2.39 17.85
N GLU A 148 10.01 -1.59 16.89
CA GLU A 148 8.69 -1.75 16.32
C GLU A 148 8.70 -1.24 14.88
N PHE A 149 7.90 -1.88 14.03
CA PHE A 149 7.75 -1.55 12.63
C PHE A 149 6.29 -1.66 12.21
N VAL A 150 5.82 -0.68 11.47
CA VAL A 150 4.50 -0.71 10.83
C VAL A 150 4.57 -0.07 9.44
N LYS A 151 3.86 -0.63 8.48
CA LYS A 151 3.68 -0.02 7.16
C LYS A 151 2.20 0.12 6.80
N SER A 152 1.88 1.17 6.03
CA SER A 152 0.54 1.35 5.47
C SER A 152 0.29 0.37 4.33
N SER A 153 -0.97 0.29 3.89
CA SER A 153 -1.28 -0.22 2.56
C SER A 153 -0.78 0.76 1.48
N ARG A 154 -0.65 0.28 0.23
CA ARG A 154 -0.24 1.13 -0.89
C ARG A 154 -1.36 2.08 -1.32
N ILE A 155 -0.96 3.27 -1.73
CA ILE A 155 -1.75 4.16 -2.57
C ILE A 155 -1.17 4.12 -3.98
N ALA A 156 -2.01 4.26 -5.00
CA ALA A 156 -1.57 4.13 -6.39
C ALA A 156 -2.27 5.13 -7.31
N LEU A 157 -1.54 5.61 -8.31
CA LEU A 157 -2.04 6.43 -9.41
C LEU A 157 -1.68 5.79 -10.74
N SER A 158 -2.55 5.91 -11.74
CA SER A 158 -2.21 5.49 -13.12
C SER A 158 -1.09 6.34 -13.69
N LYS A 159 -0.19 5.73 -14.45
CA LYS A 159 0.80 6.43 -15.29
C LYS A 159 0.19 6.96 -16.61
N SER A 160 -1.06 6.63 -16.90
CA SER A 160 -1.78 7.18 -18.05
C SER A 160 -2.01 8.68 -17.86
N ASP A 161 -1.85 9.46 -18.93
CA ASP A 161 -2.10 10.91 -18.95
C ASP A 161 -3.54 11.27 -18.55
N LYS A 162 -4.49 10.36 -18.78
CA LYS A 162 -5.91 10.54 -18.41
C LYS A 162 -6.23 10.09 -16.98
N GLY A 163 -5.28 9.44 -16.30
CA GLY A 163 -5.52 8.84 -14.99
C GLY A 163 -6.53 7.68 -15.05
N PHE A 164 -7.13 7.38 -13.91
CA PHE A 164 -8.33 6.52 -13.84
C PHE A 164 -9.55 7.38 -14.15
N CYS A 165 -10.19 7.14 -15.30
CA CYS A 165 -11.40 7.86 -15.70
C CYS A 165 -12.60 7.33 -14.90
N VAL A 166 -13.24 8.20 -14.13
CA VAL A 166 -14.43 7.91 -13.32
C VAL A 166 -15.56 8.82 -13.76
#